data_af47ac0986c5eb9d08d2475cfa178faa
#
_entry.id   af47ac0986c5eb9d08d2475cfa178faa
#
_cell.length_a   1.000
_cell.length_b   1.000
_cell.length_c   1.000
_cell.angle_alpha   90.00
_cell.angle_beta   90.00
_cell.angle_gamma   90.00
#
_symmetry.space_group_name_H-M   'P 1'
#
loop_
_entity.id
_entity.type
_entity.pdbx_description
1 polymer ?
#
loop_
_entity_poly.entity_id
_entity_poly.type
_entity_poly.pdbx_seq_one_letter_code
_entity_poly.pdbx_strand_id
1 'polypeptide(L)'
;MSFLDKIFNKGPKPIIAESQSRDLSILKAGNRPQGPGAMAAKQDEFYVTASVELGNTTTKCVIMATNLNNSQSYLINKTVNMTRDVRKPKPGEEVFGKTVWGIELTKESVSEMIQKTVLDSLKAARVDKEEDLDFLVRSTGVTAGFATTQEVGKLIIALADGCLDAGISHKKMSPAMSSKHLPKRLQKYTLLDHVMFDGAVVSVLPPEGKEVVANEMEGELVTAGIKLGAKWTDVDYRNPCVSLDFGSTLAGRIVNDAKPYARTVGNFLGLAGVISDSLAKGTAEVDKDNGAALDLYDEKTLKKADKKKAEANAEEVHKLIDIRKVPMDVTRFGTVPLDPVAAADAGTTLIGCDVGTNGDKLDDLKALGAEIYQRDGLPTLLSTMDYTSAKIVHRVLDVAFAEGIIKEGSVLGVTGRAGITGRKPELILEYSQDKFVDTVFVEDGLALGSAIMARCMNSMGTQKNPLGGNQGEKCILKRRMEKQGAI
;
A
#
# COMPACT_ATOMS: atom_id res chain seq x y z
N MET A 1 -38.70 10.89 -12.97
CA MET A 1 -38.23 9.51 -12.79
C MET A 1 -39.38 8.67 -12.26
N SER A 2 -39.77 7.61 -13.01
CA SER A 2 -40.84 6.68 -12.66
C SER A 2 -40.43 5.87 -11.41
N PHE A 3 -41.44 5.43 -10.63
CA PHE A 3 -41.25 4.53 -9.49
C PHE A 3 -40.55 3.22 -9.90
N LEU A 4 -40.71 2.78 -11.15
CA LEU A 4 -40.02 1.63 -11.73
C LEU A 4 -38.53 1.90 -11.97
N ASP A 5 -38.14 3.13 -12.32
CA ASP A 5 -36.72 3.49 -12.48
C ASP A 5 -35.95 3.41 -11.15
N LYS A 6 -36.62 3.65 -10.01
CA LYS A 6 -36.02 3.49 -8.67
C LYS A 6 -35.84 2.03 -8.22
N ILE A 7 -36.64 1.10 -8.78
CA ILE A 7 -36.57 -0.34 -8.45
C ILE A 7 -35.51 -1.05 -9.31
N PHE A 8 -35.27 -0.59 -10.52
CA PHE A 8 -34.33 -1.20 -11.47
C PHE A 8 -32.97 -0.49 -11.57
N ASN A 9 -32.88 0.74 -11.12
CA ASN A 9 -31.57 1.46 -11.06
C ASN A 9 -30.81 1.04 -9.79
N LYS A 10 -30.24 -0.17 -9.81
CA LYS A 10 -29.08 -0.47 -9.00
C LYS A 10 -27.97 0.42 -9.56
N GLY A 11 -27.53 1.40 -8.77
CA GLY A 11 -26.39 2.25 -9.15
C GLY A 11 -25.19 1.43 -9.67
N PRO A 12 -24.21 2.06 -10.29
CA PRO A 12 -23.06 1.37 -10.82
C PRO A 12 -22.42 0.52 -9.72
N LYS A 13 -22.04 -0.72 -10.06
CA LYS A 13 -21.38 -1.62 -9.12
C LYS A 13 -19.87 -1.29 -9.09
N PRO A 14 -19.24 -1.29 -7.91
CA PRO A 14 -17.80 -1.08 -7.83
C PRO A 14 -17.06 -2.19 -8.58
N ILE A 15 -16.03 -1.80 -9.33
CA ILE A 15 -15.12 -2.72 -10.00
C ILE A 15 -14.00 -3.07 -9.02
N ILE A 16 -14.03 -4.28 -8.48
CA ILE A 16 -13.02 -4.80 -7.56
C ILE A 16 -12.12 -5.75 -8.33
N ALA A 17 -10.85 -5.42 -8.42
CA ALA A 17 -9.85 -6.29 -9.01
C ALA A 17 -9.45 -7.36 -7.98
N GLU A 18 -10.08 -8.51 -8.07
CA GLU A 18 -9.74 -9.67 -7.28
C GLU A 18 -8.50 -10.36 -7.86
N SER A 19 -7.51 -10.55 -7.02
CA SER A 19 -6.32 -11.30 -7.38
C SER A 19 -6.60 -12.80 -7.32
N GLN A 20 -6.67 -13.45 -8.48
CA GLN A 20 -6.76 -14.91 -8.52
C GLN A 20 -5.36 -15.52 -8.46
N SER A 21 -5.11 -16.34 -7.44
CA SER A 21 -3.86 -17.10 -7.34
C SER A 21 -3.74 -18.11 -8.48
N ARG A 22 -2.54 -18.21 -9.06
CA ARG A 22 -2.18 -19.16 -10.11
C ARG A 22 -1.06 -20.06 -9.63
N ASP A 23 -1.11 -21.33 -9.97
CA ASP A 23 -0.01 -22.26 -9.70
C ASP A 23 1.15 -22.00 -10.68
N LEU A 24 2.34 -21.73 -10.14
CA LEU A 24 3.53 -21.42 -10.94
C LEU A 24 3.92 -22.60 -11.85
N SER A 25 3.76 -23.83 -11.38
CA SER A 25 4.09 -25.02 -12.17
C SER A 25 3.20 -25.16 -13.41
N ILE A 26 1.91 -24.78 -13.28
CA ILE A 26 0.96 -24.78 -14.38
C ILE A 26 1.31 -23.66 -15.38
N LEU A 27 1.67 -22.47 -14.90
CA LEU A 27 2.10 -21.37 -15.76
C LEU A 27 3.36 -21.73 -16.55
N LYS A 28 4.37 -22.31 -15.89
CA LYS A 28 5.60 -22.80 -16.54
C LYS A 28 5.32 -23.92 -17.54
N ALA A 29 4.41 -24.84 -17.24
CA ALA A 29 4.04 -25.94 -18.15
C ALA A 29 3.32 -25.47 -19.40
N GLY A 30 2.41 -24.47 -19.27
CA GLY A 30 1.65 -23.90 -20.40
C GLY A 30 2.49 -23.11 -21.40
N ASN A 31 3.68 -22.67 -21.02
CA ASN A 31 4.60 -21.88 -21.85
C ASN A 31 5.76 -22.72 -22.42
N ARG A 32 5.74 -24.03 -22.32
CA ARG A 32 6.79 -24.85 -22.95
C ARG A 32 6.66 -24.76 -24.47
N PRO A 33 7.77 -24.45 -25.20
CA PRO A 33 7.76 -24.45 -26.64
C PRO A 33 7.35 -25.81 -27.18
N GLN A 34 6.32 -25.83 -28.04
CA GLN A 34 5.89 -27.04 -28.72
C GLN A 34 6.60 -27.11 -30.09
N GLY A 35 7.47 -28.07 -30.26
CA GLY A 35 8.10 -28.29 -31.56
C GLY A 35 9.55 -28.80 -31.50
N PRO A 36 10.12 -29.25 -32.64
CA PRO A 36 11.45 -29.86 -32.68
C PRO A 36 12.65 -28.95 -32.39
N GLY A 37 12.44 -27.67 -32.11
CA GLY A 37 13.46 -26.70 -31.68
C GLY A 37 13.45 -26.38 -30.18
N ALA A 38 12.64 -27.07 -29.40
CA ALA A 38 12.36 -26.77 -27.98
C ALA A 38 13.56 -26.96 -27.02
N MET A 39 14.65 -27.56 -27.47
CA MET A 39 15.84 -27.80 -26.63
C MET A 39 16.73 -26.56 -26.41
N ALA A 40 16.56 -25.48 -27.17
CA ALA A 40 17.44 -24.30 -27.11
C ALA A 40 16.96 -23.21 -26.14
N ALA A 41 15.74 -23.29 -25.64
CA ALA A 41 15.16 -22.24 -24.78
C ALA A 41 15.10 -22.66 -23.31
N LYS A 42 16.25 -22.81 -22.67
CA LYS A 42 16.37 -22.84 -21.21
C LYS A 42 16.41 -21.41 -20.64
N GLN A 43 15.58 -20.50 -21.14
CA GLN A 43 15.36 -19.22 -20.48
C GLN A 43 14.07 -19.34 -19.67
N ASP A 44 14.16 -19.20 -18.37
CA ASP A 44 13.00 -19.06 -17.52
C ASP A 44 12.19 -17.87 -18.02
N GLU A 45 11.07 -18.14 -18.65
CA GLU A 45 10.17 -17.12 -19.19
C GLU A 45 9.48 -16.30 -18.10
N PHE A 46 9.57 -16.76 -16.87
CA PHE A 46 8.96 -16.12 -15.71
C PHE A 46 10.02 -15.54 -14.78
N TYR A 47 9.75 -14.32 -14.33
CA TYR A 47 10.48 -13.66 -13.27
C TYR A 47 9.62 -13.68 -12.00
N VAL A 48 10.09 -14.40 -10.99
CA VAL A 48 9.35 -14.62 -9.75
C VAL A 48 9.88 -13.69 -8.66
N THR A 49 9.00 -12.89 -8.10
CA THR A 49 9.33 -11.97 -7.01
C THR A 49 8.45 -12.24 -5.79
N ALA A 50 9.03 -12.07 -4.61
CA ALA A 50 8.29 -12.00 -3.36
C ALA A 50 8.36 -10.58 -2.80
N SER A 51 7.27 -10.13 -2.19
CA SER A 51 7.22 -8.91 -1.38
C SER A 51 6.72 -9.29 0.01
N VAL A 52 7.52 -9.04 1.04
CA VAL A 52 7.09 -9.17 2.43
C VAL A 52 6.93 -7.79 3.04
N GLU A 53 5.76 -7.52 3.64
CA GLU A 53 5.39 -6.23 4.21
C GLU A 53 5.08 -6.41 5.70
N LEU A 54 5.78 -5.66 6.56
CA LEU A 54 5.38 -5.47 7.96
C LEU A 54 4.55 -4.20 8.07
N GLY A 55 3.24 -4.36 8.20
CA GLY A 55 2.31 -3.24 8.43
C GLY A 55 1.90 -3.11 9.91
N ASN A 56 1.19 -2.05 10.27
CA ASN A 56 0.73 -1.85 11.65
C ASN A 56 -0.31 -2.89 12.11
N THR A 57 -1.16 -3.35 11.22
CA THR A 57 -2.23 -4.32 11.53
C THR A 57 -1.90 -5.71 10.99
N THR A 58 -1.38 -5.81 9.77
CA THR A 58 -1.10 -7.10 9.11
C THR A 58 0.31 -7.16 8.58
N THR A 59 0.93 -8.32 8.72
CA THR A 59 2.19 -8.69 8.07
C THR A 59 1.86 -9.63 6.92
N LYS A 60 2.30 -9.30 5.70
CA LYS A 60 1.93 -10.01 4.48
C LYS A 60 3.14 -10.44 3.69
N CYS A 61 3.01 -11.58 2.99
CA CYS A 61 3.93 -11.93 1.92
C CYS A 61 3.14 -12.27 0.65
N VAL A 62 3.50 -11.58 -0.44
CA VAL A 62 2.90 -11.76 -1.76
C VAL A 62 3.97 -12.28 -2.71
N ILE A 63 3.66 -13.37 -3.43
CA ILE A 63 4.53 -13.93 -4.47
C ILE A 63 3.89 -13.71 -5.83
N MET A 64 4.66 -13.10 -6.74
CA MET A 64 4.25 -12.76 -8.09
C MET A 64 5.17 -13.41 -9.11
N ALA A 65 4.59 -13.88 -10.22
CA ALA A 65 5.35 -14.32 -11.38
C ALA A 65 5.01 -13.42 -12.58
N THR A 66 6.03 -12.89 -13.24
CA THR A 66 5.85 -12.08 -14.45
C THR A 66 6.41 -12.83 -15.65
N ASN A 67 5.56 -13.08 -16.65
CA ASN A 67 6.01 -13.61 -17.94
C ASN A 67 6.79 -12.51 -18.68
N LEU A 68 8.04 -12.81 -19.01
CA LEU A 68 8.96 -11.83 -19.61
C LEU A 68 8.67 -11.55 -21.09
N ASN A 69 7.98 -12.47 -21.76
CA ASN A 69 7.67 -12.34 -23.18
C ASN A 69 6.50 -11.37 -23.42
N ASN A 70 5.44 -11.48 -22.64
CA ASN A 70 4.23 -10.68 -22.80
C ASN A 70 4.01 -9.63 -21.68
N SER A 71 4.88 -9.61 -20.65
CA SER A 71 4.79 -8.72 -19.49
C SER A 71 3.52 -8.90 -18.63
N GLN A 72 2.85 -10.05 -18.75
CA GLN A 72 1.75 -10.40 -17.86
C GLN A 72 2.28 -10.83 -16.50
N SER A 73 1.64 -10.36 -15.45
CA SER A 73 1.99 -10.69 -14.07
C SER A 73 0.82 -11.43 -13.40
N TYR A 74 1.16 -12.45 -12.66
CA TYR A 74 0.22 -13.34 -11.99
C TYR A 74 0.52 -13.36 -10.50
N LEU A 75 -0.52 -13.32 -9.68
CA LEU A 75 -0.41 -13.63 -8.26
C LEU A 75 -0.25 -15.15 -8.12
N ILE A 76 0.81 -15.58 -7.44
CA ILE A 76 1.03 -17.01 -7.14
C ILE A 76 0.48 -17.34 -5.75
N ASN A 77 0.80 -16.52 -4.75
CA ASN A 77 0.31 -16.70 -3.39
C ASN A 77 0.26 -15.39 -2.62
N LYS A 78 -0.63 -15.35 -1.65
CA LYS A 78 -0.73 -14.31 -0.63
C LYS A 78 -0.87 -14.96 0.75
N THR A 79 0.05 -14.66 1.65
CA THR A 79 -0.02 -15.03 3.07
C THR A 79 -0.19 -13.79 3.91
N VAL A 80 -1.11 -13.83 4.87
CA VAL A 80 -1.42 -12.70 5.77
C VAL A 80 -1.43 -13.20 7.20
N ASN A 81 -0.62 -12.56 8.04
CA ASN A 81 -0.60 -12.76 9.48
C ASN A 81 -0.99 -11.45 10.18
N MET A 82 -1.48 -11.51 11.41
CA MET A 82 -1.73 -10.31 12.20
C MET A 82 -0.42 -9.83 12.83
N THR A 83 -0.08 -8.56 12.67
CA THR A 83 1.17 -8.00 13.24
C THR A 83 1.17 -8.05 14.77
N ARG A 84 -0.02 -8.01 15.42
CA ARG A 84 -0.13 -8.19 16.86
C ARG A 84 0.33 -9.56 17.38
N ASP A 85 0.47 -10.55 16.50
CA ASP A 85 1.00 -11.89 16.82
C ASP A 85 2.54 -11.90 16.87
N VAL A 86 3.19 -10.76 16.64
CA VAL A 86 4.60 -10.57 16.97
C VAL A 86 4.78 -10.88 18.45
N ARG A 87 5.70 -11.78 18.77
CA ARG A 87 5.91 -12.15 20.17
C ARG A 87 6.40 -10.98 21.02
N LYS A 88 6.02 -10.99 22.28
CA LYS A 88 6.51 -10.00 23.25
C LYS A 88 8.04 -10.07 23.40
N PRO A 89 8.68 -8.95 23.72
CA PRO A 89 10.11 -8.90 24.03
C PRO A 89 10.49 -9.91 25.12
N LYS A 90 11.61 -10.60 24.96
CA LYS A 90 12.22 -11.43 26.00
C LYS A 90 13.19 -10.61 26.85
N PRO A 91 13.53 -11.07 28.09
CA PRO A 91 14.55 -10.40 28.87
C PRO A 91 15.87 -10.26 28.11
N GLY A 92 16.41 -9.05 28.03
CA GLY A 92 17.66 -8.73 27.32
C GLY A 92 17.49 -8.34 25.85
N GLU A 93 16.28 -8.43 25.29
CA GLU A 93 16.03 -7.91 23.95
C GLU A 93 15.75 -6.40 24.01
N GLU A 94 16.32 -5.65 23.07
CA GLU A 94 16.12 -4.21 22.96
C GLU A 94 14.86 -3.88 22.16
N VAL A 95 13.92 -3.17 22.78
CA VAL A 95 12.76 -2.60 22.06
C VAL A 95 13.25 -1.37 21.30
N PHE A 96 13.24 -1.41 19.98
CA PHE A 96 13.68 -0.30 19.14
C PHE A 96 12.54 0.59 18.65
N GLY A 97 11.31 0.15 18.73
CA GLY A 97 10.16 0.92 18.28
C GLY A 97 8.85 0.22 18.61
N LYS A 98 7.75 0.87 18.25
CA LYS A 98 6.39 0.33 18.47
C LYS A 98 5.53 0.58 17.24
N THR A 99 4.56 -0.31 17.01
CA THR A 99 3.47 -0.04 16.06
C THR A 99 2.62 1.13 16.55
N VAL A 100 1.76 1.65 15.70
CA VAL A 100 0.79 2.71 16.07
C VAL A 100 -0.09 2.29 17.27
N TRP A 101 -0.24 0.99 17.53
CA TRP A 101 -0.99 0.43 18.65
C TRP A 101 -0.11 0.05 19.85
N GLY A 102 1.13 0.49 19.86
CA GLY A 102 2.03 0.27 21.00
C GLY A 102 2.61 -1.14 21.10
N ILE A 103 2.46 -1.99 20.08
CA ILE A 103 3.11 -3.31 20.06
C ILE A 103 4.62 -3.09 19.96
N GLU A 104 5.33 -3.57 20.97
CA GLU A 104 6.77 -3.43 21.08
C GLU A 104 7.50 -4.32 20.05
N LEU A 105 8.46 -3.73 19.37
CA LEU A 105 9.22 -4.39 18.32
C LEU A 105 10.68 -4.52 18.76
N THR A 106 11.17 -5.76 18.73
CA THR A 106 12.60 -6.08 18.89
C THR A 106 13.14 -6.66 17.59
N LYS A 107 14.45 -6.63 17.40
CA LYS A 107 15.09 -7.21 16.23
C LYS A 107 14.67 -8.67 16.05
N GLU A 108 14.71 -9.44 17.13
CA GLU A 108 14.43 -10.87 17.15
C GLU A 108 12.95 -11.15 16.87
N SER A 109 12.03 -10.41 17.52
CA SER A 109 10.60 -10.65 17.36
C SER A 109 10.10 -10.33 15.95
N VAL A 110 10.62 -9.26 15.34
CA VAL A 110 10.33 -8.91 13.94
C VAL A 110 10.94 -9.93 12.99
N SER A 111 12.20 -10.32 13.20
CA SER A 111 12.89 -11.33 12.38
C SER A 111 12.11 -12.65 12.35
N GLU A 112 11.68 -13.16 13.52
CA GLU A 112 10.89 -14.38 13.64
C GLU A 112 9.54 -14.27 12.87
N MET A 113 8.84 -13.14 12.98
CA MET A 113 7.58 -12.92 12.25
C MET A 113 7.79 -12.91 10.73
N ILE A 114 8.82 -12.22 10.27
CA ILE A 114 9.16 -12.14 8.84
C ILE A 114 9.57 -13.52 8.31
N GLN A 115 10.46 -14.20 9.02
CA GLN A 115 10.89 -15.57 8.68
C GLN A 115 9.69 -16.49 8.49
N LYS A 116 8.82 -16.55 9.49
CA LYS A 116 7.60 -17.37 9.45
C LYS A 116 6.73 -17.01 8.24
N THR A 117 6.46 -15.72 8.03
CA THR A 117 5.57 -15.25 6.96
C THR A 117 6.13 -15.59 5.58
N VAL A 118 7.43 -15.44 5.37
CA VAL A 118 8.10 -15.80 4.11
C VAL A 118 8.06 -17.30 3.87
N LEU A 119 8.43 -18.12 4.87
CA LEU A 119 8.43 -19.57 4.75
C LEU A 119 7.04 -20.13 4.49
N ASP A 120 6.02 -19.66 5.20
CA ASP A 120 4.64 -20.07 5.01
C ASP A 120 4.16 -19.72 3.58
N SER A 121 4.55 -18.54 3.07
CA SER A 121 4.18 -18.12 1.72
C SER A 121 4.86 -18.93 0.63
N LEU A 122 6.16 -19.19 0.74
CA LEU A 122 6.91 -20.03 -0.21
C LEU A 122 6.36 -21.45 -0.24
N LYS A 123 6.06 -22.01 0.93
CA LYS A 123 5.48 -23.35 1.06
C LYS A 123 4.09 -23.42 0.41
N ALA A 124 3.21 -22.47 0.70
CA ALA A 124 1.87 -22.42 0.13
C ALA A 124 1.90 -22.21 -1.39
N ALA A 125 2.84 -21.41 -1.87
CA ALA A 125 3.08 -21.14 -3.28
C ALA A 125 3.74 -22.32 -4.02
N ARG A 126 4.31 -23.28 -3.32
CA ARG A 126 5.18 -24.33 -3.88
C ARG A 126 6.33 -23.75 -4.70
N VAL A 127 6.90 -22.65 -4.22
CA VAL A 127 8.02 -21.94 -4.84
C VAL A 127 9.30 -22.31 -4.10
N ASP A 128 10.25 -22.84 -4.84
CA ASP A 128 11.59 -23.08 -4.31
C ASP A 128 12.37 -21.76 -4.22
N LYS A 129 12.94 -21.49 -3.05
CA LYS A 129 13.65 -20.23 -2.79
C LYS A 129 14.95 -20.10 -3.56
N GLU A 130 15.59 -21.21 -3.96
CA GLU A 130 16.85 -21.20 -4.72
C GLU A 130 16.59 -21.25 -6.22
N GLU A 131 15.67 -22.12 -6.66
CA GLU A 131 15.45 -22.43 -8.07
C GLU A 131 14.43 -21.51 -8.74
N ASP A 132 13.34 -21.18 -8.02
CA ASP A 132 12.23 -20.44 -8.62
C ASP A 132 12.26 -18.94 -8.29
N LEU A 133 12.62 -18.58 -7.06
CA LEU A 133 12.57 -17.17 -6.62
C LEU A 133 13.75 -16.39 -7.19
N ASP A 134 13.48 -15.36 -7.98
CA ASP A 134 14.51 -14.45 -8.51
C ASP A 134 14.87 -13.34 -7.54
N PHE A 135 13.89 -12.79 -6.81
CA PHE A 135 14.11 -11.63 -5.97
C PHE A 135 13.06 -11.50 -4.86
N LEU A 136 13.49 -10.97 -3.70
CA LEU A 136 12.61 -10.63 -2.59
C LEU A 136 12.81 -9.17 -2.20
N VAL A 137 11.71 -8.43 -2.07
CA VAL A 137 11.67 -7.07 -1.55
C VAL A 137 10.96 -7.06 -0.19
N ARG A 138 11.44 -6.20 0.69
CA ARG A 138 10.83 -5.93 1.99
C ARG A 138 10.20 -4.56 1.98
N SER A 139 9.04 -4.42 2.58
CA SER A 139 8.35 -3.13 2.72
C SER A 139 7.76 -2.98 4.12
N THR A 140 7.50 -1.75 4.52
CA THR A 140 6.90 -1.46 5.81
C THR A 140 6.23 -0.09 5.82
N GLY A 141 5.03 -0.03 6.41
CA GLY A 141 4.34 1.21 6.78
C GLY A 141 4.37 1.47 8.30
N VAL A 142 5.02 0.58 9.07
CA VAL A 142 5.10 0.68 10.55
C VAL A 142 5.87 1.93 11.00
N THR A 143 6.77 2.42 10.17
CA THR A 143 7.61 3.59 10.47
C THR A 143 6.84 4.88 10.70
N ALA A 144 5.57 4.96 10.33
CA ALA A 144 4.69 6.07 10.68
C ALA A 144 4.59 6.30 12.21
N GLY A 145 4.77 5.24 13.02
CA GLY A 145 4.82 5.32 14.49
C GLY A 145 6.21 5.63 15.06
N PHE A 146 7.28 5.66 14.24
CA PHE A 146 8.66 5.81 14.72
C PHE A 146 9.04 7.28 14.88
N ALA A 147 9.94 7.54 15.83
CA ALA A 147 10.39 8.89 16.16
C ALA A 147 11.69 9.26 15.46
N THR A 148 12.56 8.28 15.18
CA THR A 148 13.95 8.50 14.73
C THR A 148 14.34 7.64 13.54
N THR A 149 15.30 8.13 12.76
CA THR A 149 15.94 7.36 11.67
C THR A 149 16.67 6.12 12.18
N GLN A 150 17.14 6.16 13.44
CA GLN A 150 17.81 5.01 14.06
C GLN A 150 16.83 3.85 14.29
N GLU A 151 15.61 4.12 14.75
CA GLU A 151 14.56 3.11 14.88
C GLU A 151 14.22 2.48 13.52
N VAL A 152 14.12 3.30 12.48
CA VAL A 152 13.93 2.83 11.11
C VAL A 152 15.08 1.94 10.65
N GLY A 153 16.33 2.33 10.92
CA GLY A 153 17.51 1.53 10.60
C GLY A 153 17.49 0.15 11.27
N LYS A 154 17.12 0.08 12.55
CA LYS A 154 17.00 -1.19 13.30
C LYS A 154 15.89 -2.08 12.71
N LEU A 155 14.76 -1.48 12.31
CA LEU A 155 13.68 -2.21 11.63
C LEU A 155 14.13 -2.79 10.30
N ILE A 156 14.84 -2.01 9.47
CA ILE A 156 15.37 -2.48 8.18
C ILE A 156 16.28 -3.69 8.38
N ILE A 157 17.14 -3.67 9.38
CA ILE A 157 18.02 -4.80 9.74
C ILE A 157 17.18 -6.00 10.16
N ALA A 158 16.19 -5.82 11.03
CA ALA A 158 15.31 -6.90 11.50
C ALA A 158 14.54 -7.56 10.35
N LEU A 159 14.04 -6.76 9.40
CA LEU A 159 13.38 -7.28 8.19
C LEU A 159 14.36 -8.10 7.33
N ALA A 160 15.61 -7.67 7.21
CA ALA A 160 16.63 -8.37 6.46
C ALA A 160 16.98 -9.71 7.12
N ASP A 161 17.23 -9.70 8.43
CA ASP A 161 17.57 -10.88 9.20
C ASP A 161 16.45 -11.94 9.08
N GLY A 162 15.18 -11.56 9.19
CA GLY A 162 14.07 -12.49 9.03
C GLY A 162 14.05 -13.16 7.65
N CYS A 163 14.38 -12.43 6.59
CA CYS A 163 14.52 -13.02 5.26
C CYS A 163 15.73 -13.95 5.14
N LEU A 164 16.87 -13.57 5.75
CA LEU A 164 18.07 -14.42 5.79
C LEU A 164 17.81 -15.70 6.58
N ASP A 165 17.14 -15.60 7.71
CA ASP A 165 16.74 -16.73 8.55
C ASP A 165 15.73 -17.64 7.85
N ALA A 166 14.93 -17.11 6.91
CA ALA A 166 14.13 -17.92 5.99
C ALA A 166 14.98 -18.62 4.90
N GLY A 167 16.29 -18.33 4.87
CA GLY A 167 17.24 -18.89 3.90
C GLY A 167 17.23 -18.18 2.54
N ILE A 168 16.74 -16.92 2.48
CA ILE A 168 16.85 -16.11 1.26
C ILE A 168 18.25 -15.54 1.16
N SER A 169 18.92 -15.82 0.03
CA SER A 169 20.27 -15.33 -0.22
C SER A 169 20.34 -13.80 -0.33
N HIS A 170 21.40 -13.16 0.18
CA HIS A 170 21.68 -11.74 -0.03
C HIS A 170 21.64 -11.33 -1.51
N LYS A 171 22.00 -12.22 -2.41
CA LYS A 171 21.98 -11.97 -3.87
C LYS A 171 20.56 -11.79 -4.41
N LYS A 172 19.55 -12.30 -3.71
CA LYS A 172 18.14 -12.18 -4.04
C LYS A 172 17.45 -11.00 -3.34
N MET A 173 18.23 -10.21 -2.57
CA MET A 173 17.78 -8.98 -1.93
C MET A 173 18.69 -7.84 -2.38
N SER A 174 18.13 -6.74 -2.90
CA SER A 174 18.93 -5.66 -3.49
C SER A 174 19.68 -4.85 -2.47
N PRO A 175 20.89 -4.39 -2.79
CA PRO A 175 21.53 -3.29 -2.06
C PRO A 175 20.76 -1.97 -2.25
N ALA A 176 21.00 -1.02 -1.37
CA ALA A 176 20.44 0.32 -1.42
C ALA A 176 20.68 1.00 -2.79
N MET A 177 19.64 1.63 -3.32
CA MET A 177 19.72 2.42 -4.56
C MET A 177 19.28 3.85 -4.27
N SER A 178 19.92 4.82 -4.94
CA SER A 178 19.52 6.22 -4.88
C SER A 178 19.25 6.77 -6.28
N SER A 179 18.60 7.93 -6.37
CA SER A 179 18.43 8.66 -7.63
C SER A 179 19.76 8.90 -8.34
N LYS A 180 20.85 9.02 -7.59
CA LYS A 180 22.23 9.17 -8.12
C LYS A 180 22.69 7.97 -8.96
N HIS A 181 22.08 6.81 -8.79
CA HIS A 181 22.36 5.62 -9.60
C HIS A 181 21.64 5.64 -10.95
N LEU A 182 20.65 6.53 -11.12
CA LEU A 182 19.99 6.76 -12.39
C LEU A 182 20.88 7.58 -13.33
N PRO A 183 20.81 7.37 -14.65
CA PRO A 183 21.41 8.28 -15.61
C PRO A 183 20.97 9.73 -15.34
N LYS A 184 21.90 10.71 -15.45
CA LYS A 184 21.64 12.13 -15.16
C LYS A 184 20.35 12.66 -15.80
N ARG A 185 20.04 12.23 -17.02
CA ARG A 185 18.82 12.61 -17.75
C ARG A 185 17.53 12.11 -17.10
N LEU A 186 17.58 11.06 -16.25
CA LEU A 186 16.44 10.47 -15.55
C LEU A 186 16.28 11.01 -14.13
N GLN A 187 17.34 11.50 -13.51
CA GLN A 187 17.30 12.01 -12.15
C GLN A 187 16.28 13.14 -11.97
N LYS A 188 16.10 13.97 -12.99
CA LYS A 188 15.11 15.07 -12.97
C LYS A 188 13.65 14.61 -12.96
N TYR A 189 13.38 13.34 -13.16
CA TYR A 189 12.02 12.79 -13.19
C TYR A 189 11.65 12.02 -11.92
N THR A 190 12.58 11.85 -10.99
CA THR A 190 12.29 11.28 -9.68
C THR A 190 12.35 12.39 -8.64
N LEU A 191 11.39 12.37 -7.70
CA LEU A 191 11.40 13.23 -6.52
C LEU A 191 12.21 12.62 -5.38
N LEU A 192 12.57 11.33 -5.51
CA LEU A 192 13.26 10.57 -4.47
C LEU A 192 14.76 10.79 -4.62
N ASP A 193 15.35 11.60 -3.76
CA ASP A 193 16.81 11.77 -3.69
C ASP A 193 17.52 10.48 -3.25
N HIS A 194 16.87 9.73 -2.37
CA HIS A 194 17.31 8.41 -1.95
C HIS A 194 16.13 7.45 -1.91
N VAL A 195 16.15 6.50 -2.82
CA VAL A 195 15.40 5.27 -2.65
C VAL A 195 16.30 4.36 -1.81
N MET A 196 16.09 4.37 -0.50
CA MET A 196 16.79 3.46 0.40
C MET A 196 16.27 2.04 0.16
N PHE A 197 16.79 1.40 -0.86
CA PHE A 197 16.64 -0.03 -1.06
C PHE A 197 17.85 -0.77 -0.47
N ASP A 198 17.85 -0.93 0.80
CA ASP A 198 18.56 -2.07 1.39
C ASP A 198 17.67 -3.32 1.31
N GLY A 199 17.11 -3.55 0.13
CA GLY A 199 16.08 -4.56 -0.08
C GLY A 199 14.83 -4.32 0.76
N ALA A 200 14.70 -3.17 1.43
CA ALA A 200 13.53 -2.74 2.17
C ALA A 200 13.03 -1.42 1.59
N VAL A 201 11.74 -1.36 1.32
CA VAL A 201 11.05 -0.14 1.00
C VAL A 201 10.44 0.39 2.30
N VAL A 202 10.97 1.51 2.76
CA VAL A 202 10.44 2.21 3.92
C VAL A 202 9.53 3.30 3.41
N SER A 203 8.28 3.27 3.79
CA SER A 203 7.26 4.21 3.30
C SER A 203 7.55 5.65 3.74
N VAL A 204 8.14 5.82 4.93
CA VAL A 204 8.39 7.13 5.53
C VAL A 204 9.70 7.12 6.30
N LEU A 205 10.50 8.18 6.16
CA LEU A 205 11.62 8.48 7.04
C LEU A 205 11.29 9.69 7.90
N PRO A 206 11.76 9.77 9.17
CA PRO A 206 11.68 10.98 9.96
C PRO A 206 12.35 12.17 9.27
N PRO A 207 11.88 13.41 9.49
CA PRO A 207 12.34 14.60 8.77
C PRO A 207 13.85 14.89 8.82
N GLU A 208 14.54 14.40 9.83
CA GLU A 208 15.99 14.55 10.00
C GLU A 208 16.78 13.94 8.83
N GLY A 209 16.22 12.96 8.14
CA GLY A 209 16.86 12.30 6.99
C GLY A 209 16.85 13.12 5.71
N LYS A 210 15.96 14.09 5.53
CA LYS A 210 15.74 14.93 4.32
C LYS A 210 15.66 14.16 2.99
N GLU A 211 15.43 12.86 3.05
CA GLU A 211 15.56 11.96 1.91
C GLU A 211 14.21 11.55 1.34
N VAL A 212 13.15 11.72 2.12
CA VAL A 212 11.76 11.45 1.74
C VAL A 212 10.88 12.62 2.18
N VAL A 213 10.09 13.12 1.26
CA VAL A 213 9.26 14.32 1.47
C VAL A 213 8.04 14.02 2.34
N ALA A 214 7.54 12.82 2.26
CA ALA A 214 6.50 12.18 3.05
C ALA A 214 6.51 10.68 2.70
N ASN A 215 5.37 10.01 2.67
CA ASN A 215 5.26 8.61 2.25
C ASN A 215 5.22 8.45 0.70
N GLU A 216 6.08 9.15 -0.02
CA GLU A 216 6.12 9.15 -1.49
C GLU A 216 6.37 7.77 -2.08
N MET A 217 7.28 7.02 -1.48
CA MET A 217 7.60 5.66 -1.93
C MET A 217 6.38 4.75 -1.85
N GLU A 218 5.65 4.80 -0.75
CA GLU A 218 4.42 4.03 -0.57
C GLU A 218 3.39 4.43 -1.63
N GLY A 219 3.20 5.73 -1.88
CA GLY A 219 2.31 6.24 -2.93
C GLY A 219 2.71 5.76 -4.33
N GLU A 220 4.02 5.65 -4.63
CA GLU A 220 4.51 5.12 -5.89
C GLU A 220 4.22 3.62 -6.05
N LEU A 221 4.51 2.83 -5.03
CA LEU A 221 4.23 1.40 -5.02
C LEU A 221 2.74 1.11 -5.12
N VAL A 222 1.92 1.83 -4.37
CA VAL A 222 0.45 1.76 -4.44
C VAL A 222 -0.04 2.01 -5.87
N THR A 223 0.46 3.06 -6.52
CA THR A 223 0.10 3.36 -7.91
C THR A 223 0.50 2.21 -8.85
N ALA A 224 1.67 1.62 -8.65
CA ALA A 224 2.11 0.48 -9.46
C ALA A 224 1.23 -0.75 -9.26
N GLY A 225 0.82 -1.04 -8.01
CA GLY A 225 -0.06 -2.14 -7.68
C GLY A 225 -1.47 -1.95 -8.21
N ILE A 226 -2.03 -0.74 -8.12
CA ILE A 226 -3.33 -0.42 -8.69
C ILE A 226 -3.28 -0.57 -10.22
N LYS A 227 -2.22 -0.08 -10.88
CA LYS A 227 -2.02 -0.28 -12.33
C LYS A 227 -1.94 -1.76 -12.72
N LEU A 228 -1.39 -2.59 -11.85
CA LEU A 228 -1.39 -4.03 -12.08
C LEU A 228 -2.80 -4.61 -11.91
N GLY A 229 -3.46 -4.33 -10.79
CA GLY A 229 -4.81 -4.83 -10.51
C GLY A 229 -5.83 -4.41 -11.57
N ALA A 230 -5.75 -3.16 -12.03
CA ALA A 230 -6.61 -2.67 -13.11
C ALA A 230 -6.51 -3.49 -14.40
N LYS A 231 -5.36 -4.12 -14.69
CA LYS A 231 -5.20 -5.02 -15.84
C LYS A 231 -5.98 -6.33 -15.73
N TRP A 232 -6.49 -6.65 -14.55
CA TRP A 232 -7.39 -7.79 -14.32
C TRP A 232 -8.86 -7.42 -14.50
N THR A 233 -9.12 -6.16 -14.85
CA THR A 233 -10.44 -5.58 -15.11
C THR A 233 -10.43 -4.86 -16.46
N ASP A 234 -11.56 -4.31 -16.84
CA ASP A 234 -11.69 -3.50 -18.06
C ASP A 234 -11.33 -2.01 -17.84
N VAL A 235 -10.89 -1.63 -16.62
CA VAL A 235 -10.55 -0.25 -16.30
C VAL A 235 -9.19 0.14 -16.89
N ASP A 236 -9.17 1.22 -17.65
CA ASP A 236 -7.95 1.80 -18.20
C ASP A 236 -7.30 2.77 -17.22
N TYR A 237 -6.59 2.25 -16.24
CA TYR A 237 -5.93 3.04 -15.20
C TYR A 237 -4.60 3.63 -15.70
N ARG A 238 -4.65 4.79 -16.34
CA ARG A 238 -3.52 5.56 -16.86
C ARG A 238 -3.41 6.94 -16.22
N ASN A 239 -2.28 7.60 -16.43
CA ASN A 239 -2.11 9.00 -16.02
C ASN A 239 -2.91 9.95 -16.92
N PRO A 240 -3.52 11.01 -16.41
CA PRO A 240 -3.49 11.43 -15.00
C PRO A 240 -4.28 10.47 -14.11
N CYS A 241 -3.79 10.22 -12.89
CA CYS A 241 -4.47 9.29 -11.98
C CYS A 241 -4.29 9.68 -10.52
N VAL A 242 -5.22 9.23 -9.71
CA VAL A 242 -5.20 9.34 -8.25
C VAL A 242 -5.15 7.94 -7.67
N SER A 243 -4.20 7.66 -6.80
CA SER A 243 -4.08 6.41 -6.07
C SER A 243 -4.21 6.67 -4.57
N LEU A 244 -4.98 5.83 -3.89
CA LEU A 244 -5.17 5.88 -2.44
C LEU A 244 -4.94 4.49 -1.85
N ASP A 245 -4.07 4.39 -0.85
CA ASP A 245 -4.00 3.25 0.05
C ASP A 245 -4.63 3.62 1.39
N PHE A 246 -5.73 2.96 1.67
CA PHE A 246 -6.47 3.11 2.89
C PHE A 246 -6.18 1.90 3.80
N GLY A 247 -4.94 1.85 4.28
CA GLY A 247 -4.43 0.87 5.24
C GLY A 247 -4.74 1.29 6.69
N SER A 248 -3.87 1.01 7.64
CA SER A 248 -3.93 1.61 8.98
C SER A 248 -3.68 3.11 8.92
N THR A 249 -2.72 3.50 8.09
CA THR A 249 -2.43 4.89 7.70
C THR A 249 -2.91 5.16 6.28
N LEU A 250 -3.09 6.42 5.95
CA LEU A 250 -3.38 6.89 4.61
C LEU A 250 -2.08 7.07 3.83
N ALA A 251 -2.03 6.56 2.63
CA ALA A 251 -0.98 6.84 1.65
C ALA A 251 -1.59 6.99 0.26
N GLY A 252 -0.82 7.50 -0.68
CA GLY A 252 -1.26 7.64 -2.05
C GLY A 252 -0.73 8.90 -2.70
N ARG A 253 -1.00 9.05 -3.99
CA ARG A 253 -0.53 10.20 -4.74
C ARG A 253 -1.46 10.60 -5.88
N ILE A 254 -1.30 11.83 -6.31
CA ILE A 254 -1.91 12.39 -7.52
C ILE A 254 -0.79 12.56 -8.55
N VAL A 255 -0.97 11.96 -9.72
CA VAL A 255 0.03 11.94 -10.79
C VAL A 255 -0.53 12.67 -11.99
N ASN A 256 0.25 13.60 -12.54
CA ASN A 256 -0.10 14.31 -13.77
C ASN A 256 0.15 13.44 -15.02
N ASP A 257 -0.14 13.99 -16.18
CA ASP A 257 0.00 13.36 -17.50
C ASP A 257 1.26 13.77 -18.28
N ALA A 258 2.20 14.47 -17.62
CA ALA A 258 3.43 14.93 -18.28
C ALA A 258 4.23 13.77 -18.89
N LYS A 259 4.75 14.00 -20.10
CA LYS A 259 5.63 13.04 -20.79
C LYS A 259 7.09 13.49 -20.65
N PRO A 260 8.04 12.56 -20.68
CA PRO A 260 7.92 11.10 -20.72
C PRO A 260 7.57 10.46 -19.38
N TYR A 261 7.65 11.22 -18.28
CA TYR A 261 7.35 10.78 -16.92
C TYR A 261 6.36 11.71 -16.26
N ALA A 262 5.23 11.16 -15.90
CA ALA A 262 4.28 11.82 -15.06
C ALA A 262 4.89 12.07 -13.65
N ARG A 263 4.69 13.28 -13.13
CA ARG A 263 5.16 13.68 -11.81
C ARG A 263 4.05 13.53 -10.77
N THR A 264 4.45 13.24 -9.55
CA THR A 264 3.60 13.42 -8.38
C THR A 264 3.37 14.92 -8.18
N VAL A 265 2.11 15.33 -8.13
CA VAL A 265 1.68 16.72 -7.87
C VAL A 265 0.94 16.85 -6.55
N GLY A 266 0.53 15.74 -5.97
CA GLY A 266 -0.07 15.65 -4.66
C GLY A 266 0.25 14.33 -3.98
N ASN A 267 0.33 14.35 -2.65
CA ASN A 267 0.56 13.17 -1.84
C ASN A 267 -0.42 13.15 -0.67
N PHE A 268 -0.98 11.97 -0.38
CA PHE A 268 -1.90 11.74 0.73
C PHE A 268 -1.17 11.06 1.88
N LEU A 269 -1.48 11.46 3.11
CA LEU A 269 -0.82 10.92 4.30
C LEU A 269 -1.69 11.04 5.56
N GLY A 270 -1.27 10.39 6.62
CA GLY A 270 -1.89 10.48 7.94
C GLY A 270 -2.66 9.23 8.34
N LEU A 271 -3.73 9.42 9.09
CA LEU A 271 -4.52 8.34 9.69
C LEU A 271 -5.62 7.86 8.73
N ALA A 272 -5.91 6.56 8.78
CA ALA A 272 -6.98 5.94 8.00
C ALA A 272 -7.69 4.85 8.80
N GLY A 273 -7.36 3.58 8.61
CA GLY A 273 -7.98 2.44 9.26
C GLY A 273 -7.86 2.44 10.79
N VAL A 274 -6.83 3.08 11.35
CA VAL A 274 -6.71 3.26 12.81
C VAL A 274 -7.91 4.00 13.43
N ILE A 275 -8.63 4.82 12.65
CA ILE A 275 -9.86 5.48 13.07
C ILE A 275 -10.95 4.44 13.35
N SER A 276 -11.17 3.54 12.40
CA SER A 276 -12.11 2.43 12.56
C SER A 276 -11.67 1.46 13.66
N ASP A 277 -10.36 1.19 13.76
CA ASP A 277 -9.82 0.35 14.83
C ASP A 277 -10.05 0.97 16.21
N SER A 278 -9.93 2.30 16.35
CA SER A 278 -10.24 3.00 17.61
C SER A 278 -11.71 2.85 17.99
N LEU A 279 -12.64 3.03 17.05
CA LEU A 279 -14.07 2.80 17.28
C LEU A 279 -14.33 1.35 17.72
N ALA A 280 -13.70 0.36 17.07
CA ALA A 280 -13.83 -1.05 17.41
C ALA A 280 -13.35 -1.36 18.83
N LYS A 281 -12.23 -0.79 19.26
CA LYS A 281 -11.65 -0.98 20.59
C LYS A 281 -12.54 -0.48 21.72
N GLY A 282 -13.47 0.42 21.42
CA GLY A 282 -14.49 0.87 22.38
C GLY A 282 -15.55 -0.18 22.73
N THR A 283 -15.72 -1.21 21.90
CA THR A 283 -16.85 -2.15 22.01
C THR A 283 -16.68 -3.23 23.07
N ALA A 284 -15.48 -3.51 23.52
CA ALA A 284 -15.08 -4.71 24.26
C ALA A 284 -15.24 -6.05 23.50
N GLU A 285 -15.65 -6.02 22.24
CA GLU A 285 -15.73 -7.20 21.37
C GLU A 285 -14.36 -7.57 20.79
N VAL A 286 -13.41 -6.63 20.83
CA VAL A 286 -12.02 -6.83 20.44
C VAL A 286 -11.10 -6.46 21.60
N ASP A 287 -9.86 -6.95 21.53
CA ASP A 287 -8.84 -6.55 22.50
C ASP A 287 -8.67 -5.01 22.50
N LYS A 288 -8.72 -4.41 23.70
CA LYS A 288 -8.71 -2.95 23.87
C LYS A 288 -7.41 -2.27 23.41
N ASP A 289 -6.32 -3.02 23.35
CA ASP A 289 -4.98 -2.51 22.99
C ASP A 289 -4.62 -2.93 21.57
N ASN A 290 -4.84 -4.19 21.20
CA ASN A 290 -4.35 -4.79 19.96
C ASN A 290 -5.45 -5.18 18.96
N GLY A 291 -6.73 -5.01 19.32
CA GLY A 291 -7.86 -5.35 18.45
C GLY A 291 -7.92 -4.43 17.21
N ALA A 292 -8.61 -4.88 16.20
CA ALA A 292 -8.82 -4.15 14.97
C ALA A 292 -10.27 -4.27 14.49
N ALA A 293 -10.73 -3.33 13.68
CA ALA A 293 -12.04 -3.38 13.05
C ALA A 293 -12.23 -4.65 12.19
N LEU A 294 -11.13 -5.19 11.65
CA LEU A 294 -11.14 -6.45 10.91
C LEU A 294 -11.60 -7.66 11.74
N ASP A 295 -11.40 -7.63 13.05
CA ASP A 295 -11.80 -8.72 13.94
C ASP A 295 -13.33 -8.81 14.09
N LEU A 296 -14.03 -7.69 13.83
CA LEU A 296 -15.48 -7.59 13.94
C LEU A 296 -16.19 -7.78 12.58
N TYR A 297 -15.44 -7.75 11.49
CA TYR A 297 -16.00 -7.61 10.17
C TYR A 297 -16.72 -8.88 9.72
N ASP A 298 -18.07 -8.80 9.59
CA ASP A 298 -18.91 -9.87 9.06
C ASP A 298 -20.02 -9.31 8.17
N GLU A 299 -20.07 -9.73 6.93
CA GLU A 299 -21.07 -9.27 5.96
C GLU A 299 -22.52 -9.53 6.36
N LYS A 300 -22.78 -10.65 7.05
CA LYS A 300 -24.13 -11.01 7.52
C LYS A 300 -24.59 -10.04 8.62
N THR A 301 -23.68 -9.67 9.50
CA THR A 301 -23.92 -8.69 10.55
C THR A 301 -24.13 -7.31 9.94
N LEU A 302 -23.30 -6.89 9.01
CA LEU A 302 -23.41 -5.60 8.32
C LEU A 302 -24.77 -5.40 7.60
N LYS A 303 -25.33 -6.46 7.02
CA LYS A 303 -26.66 -6.40 6.37
C LYS A 303 -27.82 -6.02 7.29
N LYS A 304 -27.64 -6.14 8.62
CA LYS A 304 -28.65 -5.79 9.63
C LYS A 304 -28.55 -4.35 10.13
N ALA A 305 -27.61 -3.57 9.62
CA ALA A 305 -27.34 -2.21 10.05
C ALA A 305 -28.47 -1.23 9.74
N ASP A 306 -28.74 -0.31 10.65
CA ASP A 306 -29.53 0.89 10.36
C ASP A 306 -28.64 1.92 9.67
N LYS A 307 -28.81 2.01 8.33
CA LYS A 307 -28.01 2.87 7.47
C LYS A 307 -28.12 4.35 7.80
N LYS A 308 -29.31 4.83 8.16
CA LYS A 308 -29.54 6.24 8.50
C LYS A 308 -28.82 6.63 9.79
N LYS A 309 -28.91 5.75 10.80
CA LYS A 309 -28.19 5.96 12.04
C LYS A 309 -26.68 5.86 11.81
N ALA A 310 -26.21 4.90 11.01
CA ALA A 310 -24.80 4.75 10.69
C ALA A 310 -24.21 5.99 10.01
N GLU A 311 -24.94 6.58 9.07
CA GLU A 311 -24.54 7.83 8.42
C GLU A 311 -24.49 8.99 9.41
N ALA A 312 -25.51 9.16 10.26
CA ALA A 312 -25.53 10.19 11.30
C ALA A 312 -24.39 10.01 12.30
N ASN A 313 -24.11 8.78 12.72
CA ASN A 313 -22.98 8.47 13.60
C ASN A 313 -21.62 8.78 12.93
N ALA A 314 -21.50 8.54 11.64
CA ALA A 314 -20.27 8.91 10.89
C ALA A 314 -20.06 10.44 10.90
N GLU A 315 -21.14 11.26 10.87
CA GLU A 315 -21.00 12.71 11.04
C GLU A 315 -20.48 13.09 12.45
N GLU A 316 -20.87 12.35 13.49
CA GLU A 316 -20.34 12.55 14.84
C GLU A 316 -18.85 12.23 14.88
N VAL A 317 -18.44 11.10 14.29
CA VAL A 317 -17.02 10.69 14.18
C VAL A 317 -16.20 11.73 13.42
N HIS A 318 -16.75 12.28 12.32
CA HIS A 318 -16.05 13.25 11.49
C HIS A 318 -15.80 14.61 12.16
N LYS A 319 -16.46 14.92 13.28
CA LYS A 319 -16.15 16.12 14.10
C LYS A 319 -14.77 16.02 14.77
N LEU A 320 -14.26 14.82 14.96
CA LEU A 320 -12.93 14.56 15.53
C LEU A 320 -11.83 14.46 14.46
N ILE A 321 -12.20 14.39 13.19
CA ILE A 321 -11.26 14.15 12.08
C ILE A 321 -10.96 15.47 11.37
N ASP A 322 -9.67 15.83 11.36
CA ASP A 322 -9.12 16.96 10.60
C ASP A 322 -8.57 16.48 9.26
N ILE A 323 -9.11 17.04 8.17
CA ILE A 323 -8.63 16.74 6.81
C ILE A 323 -8.41 18.05 6.09
N ARG A 324 -7.15 18.30 5.71
CA ARG A 324 -6.73 19.55 5.09
C ARG A 324 -5.40 19.43 4.35
N LYS A 325 -5.06 20.47 3.60
CA LYS A 325 -3.69 20.69 3.18
C LYS A 325 -2.79 20.80 4.40
N VAL A 326 -1.66 20.08 4.37
CA VAL A 326 -0.72 20.06 5.49
C VAL A 326 -0.07 21.44 5.65
N PRO A 327 -0.02 22.01 6.88
CA PRO A 327 0.67 23.24 7.15
C PRO A 327 2.18 23.13 6.91
N MET A 328 2.81 24.27 6.57
CA MET A 328 4.24 24.33 6.22
C MET A 328 5.18 24.23 7.43
N ASP A 329 4.68 24.46 8.63
CA ASP A 329 5.43 24.56 9.88
C ASP A 329 5.40 23.28 10.74
N VAL A 330 4.81 22.20 10.23
CA VAL A 330 4.74 20.91 10.94
C VAL A 330 5.78 19.94 10.42
N THR A 331 6.24 19.04 11.29
CA THR A 331 7.15 17.95 10.95
C THR A 331 6.48 16.59 11.02
N ARG A 332 5.22 16.54 11.46
CA ARG A 332 4.35 15.35 11.49
C ARG A 332 2.91 15.76 11.22
N PHE A 333 2.14 14.86 10.63
CA PHE A 333 0.71 15.00 10.48
C PHE A 333 0.05 13.62 10.49
N GLY A 334 -0.94 13.41 11.35
CA GLY A 334 -1.57 12.10 11.53
C GLY A 334 -0.58 10.97 11.83
N THR A 335 0.38 11.22 12.70
CA THR A 335 1.54 10.41 13.08
C THR A 335 2.66 10.29 12.03
N VAL A 336 2.40 10.62 10.77
CA VAL A 336 3.37 10.47 9.67
C VAL A 336 4.42 11.57 9.71
N PRO A 337 5.73 11.27 9.77
CA PRO A 337 6.81 12.25 9.59
C PRO A 337 6.79 12.82 8.17
N LEU A 338 7.10 14.11 8.02
CA LEU A 338 7.08 14.80 6.72
C LEU A 338 7.97 16.04 6.70
N ASP A 339 8.30 16.49 5.49
CA ASP A 339 8.93 17.78 5.21
C ASP A 339 8.08 18.54 4.18
N PRO A 340 7.15 19.41 4.63
CA PRO A 340 6.23 20.11 3.74
C PRO A 340 6.94 21.19 2.90
N VAL A 341 8.09 21.69 3.37
CA VAL A 341 8.89 22.67 2.60
C VAL A 341 9.53 21.96 1.41
N ALA A 342 10.18 20.83 1.63
CA ALA A 342 10.76 20.02 0.56
C ALA A 342 9.68 19.53 -0.43
N ALA A 343 8.47 19.21 0.04
CA ALA A 343 7.34 18.87 -0.82
C ALA A 343 6.94 20.04 -1.73
N ALA A 344 6.80 21.22 -1.17
CA ALA A 344 6.44 22.43 -1.92
C ALA A 344 7.52 22.79 -2.95
N ASP A 345 8.80 22.71 -2.59
CA ASP A 345 9.93 22.94 -3.50
C ASP A 345 9.94 21.95 -4.67
N ALA A 346 9.50 20.72 -4.42
CA ALA A 346 9.31 19.70 -5.45
C ALA A 346 8.01 19.86 -6.26
N GLY A 347 7.16 20.83 -5.93
CA GLY A 347 5.87 21.07 -6.57
C GLY A 347 4.79 20.05 -6.19
N THR A 348 4.89 19.44 -5.00
CA THR A 348 3.96 18.43 -4.49
C THR A 348 3.14 19.01 -3.33
N THR A 349 1.81 19.00 -3.45
CA THR A 349 0.89 19.38 -2.37
C THR A 349 0.65 18.21 -1.44
N LEU A 350 0.84 18.40 -0.13
CA LEU A 350 0.55 17.40 0.88
C LEU A 350 -0.87 17.58 1.42
N ILE A 351 -1.66 16.49 1.43
CA ILE A 351 -3.02 16.44 1.96
C ILE A 351 -3.06 15.39 3.07
N GLY A 352 -3.46 15.81 4.25
CA GLY A 352 -3.38 14.99 5.45
C GLY A 352 -4.74 14.69 6.08
N CYS A 353 -4.81 13.55 6.77
CA CYS A 353 -5.90 13.14 7.65
C CYS A 353 -5.35 12.90 9.06
N ASP A 354 -5.89 13.59 10.07
CA ASP A 354 -5.48 13.48 11.46
C ASP A 354 -6.69 13.38 12.40
N VAL A 355 -6.44 13.01 13.63
CA VAL A 355 -7.44 12.98 14.72
C VAL A 355 -6.85 13.70 15.92
N GLY A 356 -7.20 14.97 16.04
CA GLY A 356 -6.52 15.91 16.93
C GLY A 356 -5.18 16.36 16.36
N THR A 357 -4.10 16.26 17.14
CA THR A 357 -2.74 16.58 16.70
C THR A 357 -1.88 15.32 16.78
N ASN A 358 -1.43 14.82 15.64
CA ASN A 358 -0.66 13.57 15.57
C ASN A 358 -1.36 12.39 16.24
N GLY A 359 -2.67 12.28 16.11
CA GLY A 359 -3.46 11.18 16.64
C GLY A 359 -3.78 11.25 18.14
N ASP A 360 -3.59 12.40 18.80
CA ASP A 360 -3.78 12.55 20.25
C ASP A 360 -5.23 12.36 20.73
N LYS A 361 -6.22 12.38 19.82
CA LYS A 361 -7.65 12.14 20.11
C LYS A 361 -8.16 10.76 19.66
N LEU A 362 -7.28 9.79 19.43
CA LEU A 362 -7.71 8.43 19.10
C LEU A 362 -8.50 7.78 20.24
N ASP A 363 -8.22 8.12 21.51
CA ASP A 363 -8.99 7.64 22.66
C ASP A 363 -10.40 8.24 22.71
N ASP A 364 -10.61 9.47 22.23
CA ASP A 364 -11.95 10.06 22.10
C ASP A 364 -12.81 9.25 21.12
N LEU A 365 -12.20 8.79 20.01
CA LEU A 365 -12.87 7.89 19.07
C LEU A 365 -13.23 6.53 19.71
N LYS A 366 -12.38 6.03 20.58
CA LYS A 366 -12.64 4.79 21.32
C LYS A 366 -13.87 4.97 22.25
N ALA A 367 -13.94 6.09 22.96
CA ALA A 367 -15.10 6.42 23.79
C ALA A 367 -16.39 6.54 22.94
N LEU A 368 -16.31 7.27 21.82
CA LEU A 368 -17.43 7.41 20.90
C LEU A 368 -17.87 6.07 20.29
N GLY A 369 -16.92 5.19 19.99
CA GLY A 369 -17.20 3.84 19.50
C GLY A 369 -17.99 3.01 20.52
N ALA A 370 -17.64 3.12 21.82
CA ALA A 370 -18.38 2.50 22.91
C ALA A 370 -19.82 3.03 23.03
N GLU A 371 -20.01 4.35 22.92
CA GLU A 371 -21.33 4.99 22.97
C GLU A 371 -22.22 4.54 21.79
N ILE A 372 -21.68 4.55 20.56
CA ILE A 372 -22.40 4.11 19.38
C ILE A 372 -22.78 2.63 19.50
N TYR A 373 -21.85 1.79 19.95
CA TYR A 373 -22.08 0.36 20.12
C TYR A 373 -23.23 0.09 21.14
N GLN A 374 -23.21 0.77 22.28
CA GLN A 374 -24.24 0.64 23.29
C GLN A 374 -25.60 1.14 22.82
N ARG A 375 -25.63 2.24 22.07
CA ARG A 375 -26.85 2.90 21.58
C ARG A 375 -27.49 2.16 20.40
N ASP A 376 -26.67 1.72 19.43
CA ASP A 376 -27.15 1.31 18.11
C ASP A 376 -26.73 -0.13 17.72
N GLY A 377 -25.89 -0.78 18.53
CA GLY A 377 -25.43 -2.16 18.34
C GLY A 377 -24.33 -2.33 17.29
N LEU A 378 -23.74 -3.53 17.29
CA LEU A 378 -22.62 -3.88 16.41
C LEU A 378 -22.90 -3.70 14.91
N PRO A 379 -24.05 -4.11 14.36
CA PRO A 379 -24.30 -3.95 12.92
C PRO A 379 -24.23 -2.49 12.47
N THR A 380 -24.82 -1.58 13.26
CA THR A 380 -24.83 -0.15 12.95
C THR A 380 -23.46 0.46 13.12
N LEU A 381 -22.68 0.06 14.13
CA LEU A 381 -21.29 0.50 14.30
C LEU A 381 -20.41 0.09 13.11
N LEU A 382 -20.50 -1.15 12.63
CA LEU A 382 -19.77 -1.59 11.42
C LEU A 382 -20.10 -0.74 10.19
N SER A 383 -21.40 -0.45 10.02
CA SER A 383 -21.82 0.45 8.94
C SER A 383 -21.34 1.89 9.15
N THR A 384 -21.30 2.38 10.41
CA THR A 384 -20.72 3.68 10.76
C THR A 384 -19.25 3.76 10.33
N MET A 385 -18.48 2.69 10.56
CA MET A 385 -17.07 2.61 10.11
C MET A 385 -16.96 2.68 8.58
N ASP A 386 -17.89 2.04 7.84
CA ASP A 386 -17.90 2.11 6.37
C ASP A 386 -18.18 3.53 5.88
N TYR A 387 -19.21 4.20 6.43
CA TYR A 387 -19.51 5.59 6.10
C TYR A 387 -18.36 6.54 6.48
N THR A 388 -17.76 6.34 7.66
CA THR A 388 -16.62 7.13 8.12
C THR A 388 -15.44 7.02 7.15
N SER A 389 -15.04 5.80 6.80
CA SER A 389 -13.93 5.58 5.88
C SER A 389 -14.18 6.15 4.48
N ALA A 390 -15.37 5.92 3.92
CA ALA A 390 -15.75 6.48 2.63
C ALA A 390 -15.71 8.02 2.65
N LYS A 391 -16.23 8.63 3.70
CA LYS A 391 -16.24 10.09 3.85
C LYS A 391 -14.83 10.67 4.05
N ILE A 392 -13.89 9.94 4.66
CA ILE A 392 -12.48 10.37 4.67
C ILE A 392 -11.95 10.46 3.24
N VAL A 393 -12.18 9.40 2.43
CA VAL A 393 -11.78 9.41 1.01
C VAL A 393 -12.42 10.60 0.28
N HIS A 394 -13.72 10.85 0.45
CA HIS A 394 -14.39 12.00 -0.17
C HIS A 394 -13.71 13.32 0.22
N ARG A 395 -13.48 13.56 1.52
CA ARG A 395 -12.91 14.80 2.02
C ARG A 395 -11.47 15.03 1.57
N VAL A 396 -10.61 14.00 1.52
CA VAL A 396 -9.23 14.16 1.01
C VAL A 396 -9.23 14.50 -0.48
N LEU A 397 -10.15 13.90 -1.25
CA LEU A 397 -10.32 14.23 -2.66
C LEU A 397 -10.91 15.64 -2.86
N ASP A 398 -11.87 16.07 -2.03
CA ASP A 398 -12.40 17.45 -2.08
C ASP A 398 -11.30 18.48 -1.85
N VAL A 399 -10.39 18.26 -0.89
CA VAL A 399 -9.22 19.12 -0.69
C VAL A 399 -8.33 19.14 -1.93
N ALA A 400 -8.08 17.98 -2.54
CA ALA A 400 -7.26 17.89 -3.76
C ALA A 400 -7.90 18.60 -4.96
N PHE A 401 -9.22 18.52 -5.12
CA PHE A 401 -9.97 19.30 -6.12
C PHE A 401 -9.91 20.80 -5.85
N ALA A 402 -10.08 21.21 -4.58
CA ALA A 402 -9.98 22.62 -4.18
C ALA A 402 -8.59 23.22 -4.43
N GLU A 403 -7.53 22.43 -4.27
CA GLU A 403 -6.14 22.81 -4.60
C GLU A 403 -5.87 22.76 -6.13
N GLY A 404 -6.81 22.34 -6.95
CA GLY A 404 -6.68 22.29 -8.41
C GLY A 404 -5.65 21.28 -8.94
N ILE A 405 -5.28 20.28 -8.13
CA ILE A 405 -4.25 19.29 -8.51
C ILE A 405 -4.80 18.02 -9.14
N ILE A 406 -6.10 17.76 -9.03
CA ILE A 406 -6.77 16.69 -9.80
C ILE A 406 -7.26 17.27 -11.12
N LYS A 407 -6.78 16.71 -12.23
CA LYS A 407 -7.17 17.12 -13.57
C LYS A 407 -8.45 16.43 -14.01
N GLU A 408 -9.21 17.09 -14.87
CA GLU A 408 -10.27 16.45 -15.65
C GLU A 408 -9.70 15.25 -16.43
N GLY A 409 -10.46 14.17 -16.53
CA GLY A 409 -10.02 12.93 -17.15
C GLY A 409 -9.16 12.04 -16.25
N SER A 410 -8.96 12.37 -14.98
CA SER A 410 -8.28 11.51 -14.02
C SER A 410 -9.08 10.25 -13.71
N VAL A 411 -8.35 9.16 -13.43
CA VAL A 411 -8.88 7.87 -12.96
C VAL A 411 -8.54 7.68 -11.49
N LEU A 412 -9.49 7.17 -10.70
CA LEU A 412 -9.29 6.89 -9.28
C LEU A 412 -9.00 5.41 -9.05
N GLY A 413 -7.97 5.12 -8.26
CA GLY A 413 -7.67 3.79 -7.76
C GLY A 413 -7.60 3.77 -6.25
N VAL A 414 -8.28 2.83 -5.61
CA VAL A 414 -8.32 2.67 -4.16
C VAL A 414 -7.87 1.27 -3.78
N THR A 415 -7.03 1.20 -2.78
CA THR A 415 -6.57 -0.06 -2.18
C THR A 415 -6.54 0.06 -0.66
N GLY A 416 -6.12 -1.01 0.01
CA GLY A 416 -6.07 -1.07 1.47
C GLY A 416 -7.40 -1.51 2.08
N ARG A 417 -7.31 -2.35 3.11
CA ARG A 417 -8.50 -2.99 3.70
C ARG A 417 -9.53 -2.02 4.25
N ALA A 418 -9.08 -0.89 4.79
CA ALA A 418 -9.98 0.14 5.30
C ALA A 418 -10.71 0.92 4.19
N GLY A 419 -10.32 0.74 2.93
CA GLY A 419 -10.98 1.36 1.76
C GLY A 419 -11.82 0.40 0.91
N ILE A 420 -11.52 -0.92 0.97
CA ILE A 420 -12.12 -1.88 0.04
C ILE A 420 -13.02 -2.94 0.68
N THR A 421 -13.13 -2.97 2.01
CA THR A 421 -14.01 -3.92 2.71
C THR A 421 -15.41 -3.35 2.90
N GLY A 422 -16.40 -4.23 3.01
CA GLY A 422 -17.78 -3.89 3.28
C GLY A 422 -18.44 -3.06 2.20
N ARG A 423 -19.13 -2.01 2.62
CA ARG A 423 -19.84 -1.10 1.72
C ARG A 423 -19.00 0.10 1.27
N LYS A 424 -17.75 0.17 1.70
CA LYS A 424 -16.86 1.30 1.35
C LYS A 424 -16.70 1.48 -0.16
N PRO A 425 -16.50 0.41 -0.96
CA PRO A 425 -16.39 0.57 -2.41
C PRO A 425 -17.64 1.20 -3.05
N GLU A 426 -18.86 0.78 -2.63
CA GLU A 426 -20.09 1.38 -3.14
C GLU A 426 -20.19 2.86 -2.74
N LEU A 427 -19.93 3.17 -1.47
CA LEU A 427 -20.03 4.54 -0.95
C LEU A 427 -19.00 5.48 -1.59
N ILE A 428 -17.79 5.00 -1.84
CA ILE A 428 -16.74 5.76 -2.54
C ILE A 428 -17.13 5.96 -4.00
N LEU A 429 -17.67 4.93 -4.66
CA LEU A 429 -18.10 5.02 -6.05
C LEU A 429 -19.26 6.00 -6.23
N GLU A 430 -20.25 6.00 -5.32
CA GLU A 430 -21.37 6.95 -5.33
C GLU A 430 -20.87 8.42 -5.38
N TYR A 431 -19.73 8.71 -4.73
CA TYR A 431 -19.12 10.04 -4.75
C TYR A 431 -18.25 10.28 -5.99
N SER A 432 -17.50 9.27 -6.43
CA SER A 432 -16.44 9.43 -7.44
C SER A 432 -16.92 9.35 -8.89
N GLN A 433 -18.06 8.70 -9.14
CA GLN A 433 -18.57 8.39 -10.48
C GLN A 433 -18.76 9.60 -11.39
N ASP A 434 -19.08 10.78 -10.83
CA ASP A 434 -19.27 12.01 -11.58
C ASP A 434 -18.01 12.92 -11.61
N LYS A 435 -16.94 12.49 -10.94
CA LYS A 435 -15.69 13.28 -10.76
C LYS A 435 -14.51 12.65 -11.47
N PHE A 436 -14.54 11.34 -11.69
CA PHE A 436 -13.47 10.57 -12.32
C PHE A 436 -14.01 9.84 -13.54
N VAL A 437 -13.15 9.61 -14.53
CA VAL A 437 -13.54 8.83 -15.73
C VAL A 437 -13.89 7.41 -15.34
N ASP A 438 -13.14 6.85 -14.38
CA ASP A 438 -13.36 5.52 -13.85
C ASP A 438 -12.82 5.39 -12.42
N THR A 439 -13.29 4.39 -11.69
CA THR A 439 -12.84 4.07 -10.33
C THR A 439 -12.62 2.57 -10.20
N VAL A 440 -11.42 2.17 -9.77
CA VAL A 440 -11.05 0.77 -9.55
C VAL A 440 -10.61 0.54 -8.12
N PHE A 441 -11.05 -0.57 -7.54
CA PHE A 441 -10.65 -1.04 -6.22
C PHE A 441 -9.73 -2.25 -6.38
N VAL A 442 -8.59 -2.26 -5.69
CA VAL A 442 -7.57 -3.30 -5.85
C VAL A 442 -7.17 -3.85 -4.50
N GLU A 443 -7.26 -5.16 -4.33
CA GLU A 443 -6.75 -5.80 -3.12
C GLU A 443 -5.20 -5.76 -3.07
N ASP A 444 -4.66 -5.47 -1.87
CA ASP A 444 -3.22 -5.52 -1.57
C ASP A 444 -2.31 -4.72 -2.54
N GLY A 445 -2.79 -3.57 -3.01
CA GLY A 445 -2.08 -2.75 -4.00
C GLY A 445 -0.64 -2.42 -3.63
N LEU A 446 -0.35 -2.11 -2.36
CA LEU A 446 1.01 -1.84 -1.89
C LEU A 446 1.92 -3.07 -2.06
N ALA A 447 1.50 -4.24 -1.61
CA ALA A 447 2.28 -5.47 -1.70
C ALA A 447 2.47 -5.93 -3.16
N LEU A 448 1.42 -5.81 -3.99
CA LEU A 448 1.49 -6.08 -5.43
C LEU A 448 2.45 -5.12 -6.12
N GLY A 449 2.36 -3.84 -5.81
CA GLY A 449 3.23 -2.81 -6.36
C GLY A 449 4.69 -3.02 -5.97
N SER A 450 4.95 -3.38 -4.72
CA SER A 450 6.29 -3.71 -4.24
C SER A 450 6.88 -4.90 -5.01
N ALA A 451 6.13 -5.98 -5.19
CA ALA A 451 6.58 -7.15 -5.95
C ALA A 451 6.87 -6.83 -7.43
N ILE A 452 6.02 -6.01 -8.07
CA ILE A 452 6.23 -5.58 -9.46
C ILE A 452 7.43 -4.65 -9.59
N MET A 453 7.58 -3.70 -8.69
CA MET A 453 8.69 -2.76 -8.71
C MET A 453 10.02 -3.45 -8.37
N ALA A 454 10.00 -4.49 -7.55
CA ALA A 454 11.17 -5.31 -7.25
C ALA A 454 11.87 -5.82 -8.52
N ARG A 455 11.10 -6.24 -9.53
CA ARG A 455 11.66 -6.60 -10.84
C ARG A 455 12.41 -5.44 -11.50
N CYS A 456 11.83 -4.24 -11.47
CA CYS A 456 12.47 -3.06 -12.04
C CYS A 456 13.79 -2.75 -11.33
N MET A 457 13.80 -2.86 -10.00
CA MET A 457 14.97 -2.55 -9.19
C MET A 457 16.11 -3.54 -9.40
N ASN A 458 15.82 -4.83 -9.42
CA ASN A 458 16.84 -5.84 -9.68
C ASN A 458 17.42 -5.78 -11.11
N SER A 459 16.67 -5.21 -12.05
CA SER A 459 17.13 -4.98 -13.43
C SER A 459 17.83 -3.62 -13.62
N MET A 460 17.74 -2.71 -12.65
CA MET A 460 18.50 -1.46 -12.63
C MET A 460 19.93 -1.77 -12.15
N GLY A 461 20.91 -1.61 -12.96
CA GLY A 461 22.29 -2.01 -12.74
C GLY A 461 23.01 -1.39 -11.53
N THR A 462 24.31 -1.27 -11.67
CA THR A 462 25.20 -0.65 -10.69
C THR A 462 25.41 0.83 -10.99
N GLN A 463 26.05 1.59 -10.09
CA GLN A 463 26.48 2.99 -10.35
C GLN A 463 27.25 3.16 -11.68
N LYS A 464 28.04 2.17 -12.07
CA LYS A 464 28.80 2.19 -13.32
C LYS A 464 27.97 1.82 -14.56
N ASN A 465 26.92 1.03 -14.37
CA ASN A 465 26.02 0.61 -15.44
C ASN A 465 24.55 0.59 -14.93
N PRO A 466 23.92 1.76 -14.80
CA PRO A 466 22.61 1.89 -14.15
C PRO A 466 21.45 1.20 -14.88
N LEU A 467 21.57 0.98 -16.19
CA LEU A 467 20.55 0.31 -17.01
C LEU A 467 21.00 -1.08 -17.48
N GLY A 468 22.16 -1.52 -17.06
CA GLY A 468 22.82 -2.72 -17.54
C GLY A 468 23.10 -3.76 -16.46
N GLY A 469 22.28 -3.84 -15.40
CA GLY A 469 22.40 -4.90 -14.40
C GLY A 469 22.35 -6.29 -15.00
N ASN A 470 22.58 -7.32 -14.21
CA ASN A 470 22.61 -8.72 -14.68
C ASN A 470 21.37 -9.13 -15.51
N GLN A 471 20.34 -8.29 -15.50
CA GLN A 471 19.08 -8.49 -16.20
C GLN A 471 18.57 -7.20 -16.91
N GLY A 472 19.48 -6.35 -17.38
CA GLY A 472 19.16 -5.04 -17.95
C GLY A 472 18.16 -5.06 -19.13
N GLU A 473 18.09 -6.15 -19.88
CA GLU A 473 17.07 -6.35 -20.93
C GLU A 473 15.65 -6.51 -20.38
N LYS A 474 15.51 -6.87 -19.10
CA LYS A 474 14.25 -7.06 -18.40
C LYS A 474 13.73 -5.75 -17.74
N CYS A 475 14.49 -4.66 -17.82
CA CYS A 475 14.13 -3.37 -17.24
C CYS A 475 12.91 -2.75 -17.92
N ILE A 476 11.80 -2.61 -17.17
CA ILE A 476 10.57 -1.99 -17.67
C ILE A 476 10.82 -0.52 -18.04
N LEU A 477 11.61 0.18 -17.25
CA LEU A 477 11.94 1.58 -17.48
C LEU A 477 12.65 1.75 -18.81
N LYS A 478 13.70 0.95 -19.07
CA LYS A 478 14.42 0.94 -20.34
C LYS A 478 13.47 0.69 -21.52
N ARG A 479 12.65 -0.37 -21.46
CA ARG A 479 11.68 -0.70 -22.52
C ARG A 479 10.65 0.42 -22.76
N ARG A 480 10.21 1.12 -21.72
CA ARG A 480 9.32 2.27 -21.85
C ARG A 480 10.01 3.42 -22.58
N MET A 481 11.25 3.71 -22.22
CA MET A 481 12.02 4.78 -22.83
C MET A 481 12.30 4.51 -24.30
N GLU A 482 12.64 3.26 -24.63
CA GLU A 482 12.81 2.82 -26.04
C GLU A 482 11.51 3.02 -26.82
N LYS A 483 10.36 2.58 -26.28
CA LYS A 483 9.05 2.78 -26.93
C LYS A 483 8.64 4.25 -27.07
N GLN A 484 9.17 5.13 -26.23
CA GLN A 484 8.89 6.56 -26.25
C GLN A 484 9.93 7.36 -27.06
N GLY A 485 10.93 6.69 -27.63
CA GLY A 485 12.02 7.33 -28.35
C GLY A 485 12.90 8.22 -27.47
N ALA A 486 12.94 7.94 -26.15
CA ALA A 486 13.73 8.70 -25.20
C ALA A 486 15.17 8.18 -25.03
N ILE A 487 15.44 6.97 -25.51
CA ILE A 487 16.76 6.33 -25.67
C ILE A 487 16.76 5.48 -26.92
#